data_3b12f2b824c8ada19ff1ec0cd11194ca
#
_entry.id   3b12f2b824c8ada19ff1ec0cd11194ca
#
_cell.length_a   1.000
_cell.length_b   1.000
_cell.length_c   1.000
_cell.angle_alpha   90.00
_cell.angle_beta   90.00
_cell.angle_gamma   90.00
#
_symmetry.space_group_name_H-M   'P 1'
#
loop_
_entity.id
_entity.type
_entity.pdbx_description
1 polymer ?
#
loop_
_entity_poly.entity_id
_entity_poly.type
_entity_poly.pdbx_seq_one_letter_code
_entity_poly.pdbx_strand_id
1 'polypeptide(L)'
;MTAEADTVIVGSGFAGLLLARALVAAGRSVLVLERGGLRSHAEQLRHGGHELEWRTATHSHEDGSRPYPWNYVFGVGGGSLHWTGAAPRLLPSDFTLRSDHGVGRDWPISYDDLEPFYVEAERLLRVAGDDLPLFPRSGPLPQPAHPPSPVDELAAEALEPFGALPQARPSVAVGGRPACCGNTNCALCPVDARMSMLHLLEDEHLLEHPRLELRTGVAVDRLRVGRGRVTALDCVDRRRRRSTVEASRVVLAAGGLENPAILLRSDLDGEHVGRWLFDHSHRLVHLELDRPAGSGRGATHITGASWAYADGPWRDRSGSQLVLPFNQGILGTRLVRDAIVAGDGRSRPLRERVERTLVFDVLGEDLPLPQRRIELSPRRDRLGLPRTRIHYPADSAYLEEARSRLVADLERRFARYGARVVAVERAGEGSHQLGTCFMGERDGVVDADLRHHRFENLFVVGGSAFPSYSAHHPTLTICALALRLGRDLVANS
;
A
#
# COMPACT_ATOMS: atom_id res chain seq x y z
N MET A 1 -30.20 -23.53 0.43
CA MET A 1 -29.09 -24.08 1.22
C MET A 1 -27.84 -23.49 0.61
N THR A 2 -27.24 -22.51 1.27
CA THR A 2 -25.92 -21.98 0.87
C THR A 2 -24.90 -23.10 1.13
N ALA A 3 -24.22 -23.56 0.09
CA ALA A 3 -23.13 -24.52 0.26
C ALA A 3 -22.12 -23.90 1.26
N GLU A 4 -21.73 -24.67 2.26
CA GLU A 4 -20.71 -24.28 3.25
C GLU A 4 -19.41 -24.04 2.49
N ALA A 5 -18.87 -22.84 2.55
CA ALA A 5 -17.61 -22.53 1.87
C ALA A 5 -16.44 -23.10 2.67
N ASP A 6 -15.48 -23.75 2.00
CA ASP A 6 -14.26 -24.26 2.63
C ASP A 6 -13.48 -23.11 3.31
N THR A 7 -13.49 -21.94 2.67
CA THR A 7 -12.77 -20.77 3.17
C THR A 7 -13.62 -19.50 3.05
N VAL A 8 -13.73 -18.77 4.14
CA VAL A 8 -14.32 -17.42 4.15
C VAL A 8 -13.17 -16.38 4.21
N ILE A 9 -13.13 -15.49 3.22
CA ILE A 9 -12.16 -14.40 3.11
C ILE A 9 -12.89 -13.09 3.43
N VAL A 10 -12.34 -12.29 4.34
CA VAL A 10 -12.88 -10.98 4.72
C VAL A 10 -12.07 -9.89 4.05
N GLY A 11 -12.68 -9.18 3.10
CA GLY A 11 -12.08 -8.15 2.27
C GLY A 11 -11.70 -8.62 0.88
N SER A 12 -11.99 -7.80 -0.11
CA SER A 12 -11.79 -8.04 -1.55
C SER A 12 -10.72 -7.14 -2.18
N GLY A 13 -9.72 -6.73 -1.39
CA GLY A 13 -8.53 -6.02 -1.86
C GLY A 13 -7.52 -6.96 -2.54
N PHE A 14 -6.28 -6.48 -2.73
CA PHE A 14 -5.20 -7.26 -3.33
C PHE A 14 -5.05 -8.65 -2.72
N ALA A 15 -4.87 -8.72 -1.40
CA ALA A 15 -4.65 -10.00 -0.74
C ALA A 15 -5.85 -10.94 -0.85
N GLY A 16 -7.07 -10.43 -0.62
CA GLY A 16 -8.27 -11.25 -0.60
C GLY A 16 -8.60 -11.86 -1.97
N LEU A 17 -8.52 -11.08 -3.06
CA LEU A 17 -8.84 -11.58 -4.39
C LEU A 17 -7.75 -12.45 -5.00
N LEU A 18 -6.47 -12.17 -4.75
CA LEU A 18 -5.38 -13.07 -5.17
C LEU A 18 -5.46 -14.42 -4.46
N LEU A 19 -5.76 -14.41 -3.17
CA LEU A 19 -5.98 -15.64 -2.41
C LEU A 19 -7.21 -16.40 -2.90
N ALA A 20 -8.34 -15.70 -3.11
CA ALA A 20 -9.57 -16.31 -3.65
C ALA A 20 -9.29 -16.99 -4.99
N ARG A 21 -8.61 -16.31 -5.91
CA ARG A 21 -8.18 -16.86 -7.20
C ARG A 21 -7.37 -18.16 -7.03
N ALA A 22 -6.36 -18.16 -6.17
CA ALA A 22 -5.52 -19.33 -5.95
C ALA A 22 -6.32 -20.52 -5.41
N LEU A 23 -7.23 -20.30 -4.48
CA LEU A 23 -8.05 -21.34 -3.86
C LEU A 23 -9.08 -21.92 -4.83
N VAL A 24 -9.80 -21.07 -5.60
CA VAL A 24 -10.80 -21.58 -6.56
C VAL A 24 -10.14 -22.32 -7.73
N ALA A 25 -8.96 -21.86 -8.18
CA ALA A 25 -8.18 -22.58 -9.19
C ALA A 25 -7.75 -23.97 -8.72
N ALA A 26 -7.58 -24.17 -7.41
CA ALA A 26 -7.31 -25.47 -6.78
C ALA A 26 -8.58 -26.27 -6.43
N GLY A 27 -9.76 -25.83 -6.91
CA GLY A 27 -11.02 -26.51 -6.71
C GLY A 27 -11.67 -26.33 -5.33
N ARG A 28 -11.23 -25.34 -4.54
CA ARG A 28 -11.81 -25.02 -3.23
C ARG A 28 -13.00 -24.07 -3.36
N SER A 29 -14.00 -24.22 -2.50
CA SER A 29 -15.11 -23.29 -2.40
C SER A 29 -14.74 -22.09 -1.52
N VAL A 30 -14.96 -20.87 -2.05
CA VAL A 30 -14.56 -19.62 -1.41
C VAL A 30 -15.73 -18.66 -1.32
N LEU A 31 -15.95 -18.11 -0.13
CA LEU A 31 -16.83 -16.98 0.09
C LEU A 31 -15.99 -15.74 0.43
N VAL A 32 -16.09 -14.70 -0.38
CA VAL A 32 -15.49 -13.38 -0.09
C VAL A 32 -16.57 -12.44 0.45
N LEU A 33 -16.34 -11.89 1.64
CA LEU A 33 -17.20 -10.88 2.27
C LEU A 33 -16.59 -9.49 2.10
N GLU A 34 -17.30 -8.60 1.40
CA GLU A 34 -16.86 -7.23 1.17
C GLU A 34 -17.84 -6.22 1.75
N ARG A 35 -17.33 -5.28 2.56
CA ARG A 35 -18.15 -4.25 3.19
C ARG A 35 -18.72 -3.24 2.20
N GLY A 36 -17.94 -2.89 1.18
CA GLY A 36 -18.33 -1.96 0.13
C GLY A 36 -19.15 -2.60 -1.00
N GLY A 37 -19.34 -1.86 -2.08
CA GLY A 37 -20.01 -2.33 -3.30
C GLY A 37 -19.02 -2.58 -4.43
N LEU A 38 -19.51 -3.24 -5.48
CA LEU A 38 -18.82 -3.32 -6.76
C LEU A 38 -19.14 -2.05 -7.56
N ARG A 39 -18.12 -1.40 -8.10
CA ARG A 39 -18.23 -0.27 -9.04
C ARG A 39 -17.26 -0.48 -10.18
N SER A 40 -17.72 -0.40 -11.39
CA SER A 40 -16.89 -0.46 -12.58
C SER A 40 -15.96 0.77 -12.68
N HIS A 41 -14.89 0.66 -13.47
CA HIS A 41 -13.99 1.80 -13.73
C HIS A 41 -14.75 3.00 -14.33
N ALA A 42 -15.68 2.76 -15.26
CA ALA A 42 -16.52 3.81 -15.85
C ALA A 42 -17.39 4.53 -14.82
N GLU A 43 -17.91 3.85 -13.81
CA GLU A 43 -18.62 4.48 -12.68
C GLU A 43 -17.69 5.31 -11.82
N GLN A 44 -16.46 4.84 -11.56
CA GLN A 44 -15.46 5.61 -10.83
C GLN A 44 -15.10 6.89 -11.57
N LEU A 45 -14.91 6.86 -12.89
CA LEU A 45 -14.65 8.04 -13.73
C LEU A 45 -15.80 9.06 -13.65
N ARG A 46 -17.05 8.60 -13.76
CA ARG A 46 -18.25 9.47 -13.71
C ARG A 46 -18.39 10.22 -12.38
N HIS A 47 -18.01 9.58 -11.29
CA HIS A 47 -18.08 10.15 -9.94
C HIS A 47 -16.84 10.95 -9.53
N GLY A 48 -15.90 11.20 -10.46
CA GLY A 48 -14.70 12.01 -10.21
C GLY A 48 -13.69 11.44 -9.22
N GLY A 49 -13.81 10.17 -8.86
CA GLY A 49 -12.92 9.49 -7.92
C GLY A 49 -13.01 9.97 -6.46
N HIS A 50 -13.59 11.14 -6.21
CA HIS A 50 -13.63 11.79 -4.89
C HIS A 50 -14.74 11.27 -3.98
N GLU A 51 -15.76 10.62 -4.53
CA GLU A 51 -16.89 10.06 -3.79
C GLU A 51 -16.68 8.59 -3.37
N LEU A 52 -15.55 8.02 -3.72
CA LEU A 52 -15.19 6.74 -3.16
C LEU A 52 -15.03 6.95 -1.65
N GLU A 53 -15.66 6.11 -0.86
CA GLU A 53 -15.82 6.25 0.61
C GLU A 53 -14.49 6.18 1.38
N TRP A 54 -13.41 6.70 0.83
CA TRP A 54 -12.06 6.65 1.35
C TRP A 54 -11.80 7.64 2.51
N ARG A 55 -12.65 8.63 2.69
CA ARG A 55 -12.71 9.46 3.90
C ARG A 55 -13.77 8.91 4.84
N THR A 56 -13.56 7.72 5.32
CA THR A 56 -14.57 7.11 6.16
C THR A 56 -14.59 7.77 7.52
N ALA A 57 -15.77 8.21 7.92
CA ALA A 57 -16.06 8.67 9.27
C ALA A 57 -15.92 7.54 10.32
N THR A 58 -15.13 6.49 10.05
CA THR A 58 -14.91 5.38 10.98
C THR A 58 -13.72 5.60 11.90
N HIS A 59 -12.87 6.63 11.62
CA HIS A 59 -11.71 6.96 12.44
C HIS A 59 -11.96 8.13 13.35
N SER A 60 -11.26 8.15 14.47
CA SER A 60 -11.08 9.33 15.30
C SER A 60 -9.63 9.45 15.73
N HIS A 61 -9.05 10.64 15.63
CA HIS A 61 -7.81 11.01 16.27
C HIS A 61 -8.14 11.62 17.62
N GLU A 62 -7.51 11.17 18.69
CA GLU A 62 -7.85 11.65 20.03
C GLU A 62 -6.64 12.08 20.87
N ASP A 63 -5.44 12.10 20.30
CA ASP A 63 -4.22 12.47 21.03
C ASP A 63 -3.89 13.97 21.00
N GLY A 64 -4.79 14.81 20.48
CA GLY A 64 -4.54 16.24 20.33
C GLY A 64 -3.53 16.58 19.23
N SER A 65 -2.99 15.57 18.55
CA SER A 65 -2.11 15.74 17.42
C SER A 65 -2.87 16.20 16.18
N ARG A 66 -2.14 16.71 15.21
CA ARG A 66 -2.69 17.09 13.92
C ARG A 66 -3.34 15.86 13.25
N PRO A 67 -4.57 15.97 12.72
CA PRO A 67 -5.22 14.85 12.06
C PRO A 67 -4.33 14.22 10.98
N TYR A 68 -4.11 12.90 11.10
CA TYR A 68 -3.37 12.12 10.12
C TYR A 68 -4.37 11.62 9.06
N PRO A 69 -4.14 11.85 7.76
CA PRO A 69 -5.13 11.60 6.71
C PRO A 69 -5.15 10.12 6.31
N TRP A 70 -5.67 9.23 7.15
CA TRP A 70 -5.80 7.82 6.82
C TRP A 70 -6.71 7.61 5.62
N ASN A 71 -6.17 6.99 4.58
CA ASN A 71 -6.85 6.74 3.30
C ASN A 71 -7.07 5.23 3.12
N TYR A 72 -8.32 4.81 3.00
CA TYR A 72 -8.68 3.45 2.61
C TYR A 72 -10.09 3.40 2.02
N VAL A 73 -10.42 2.28 1.38
CA VAL A 73 -11.65 2.14 0.59
C VAL A 73 -12.39 0.90 1.02
N PHE A 74 -13.69 1.06 1.18
CA PHE A 74 -14.64 -0.05 1.19
C PHE A 74 -15.25 -0.21 -0.20
N GLY A 75 -14.88 -1.26 -0.89
CA GLY A 75 -15.35 -1.58 -2.24
C GLY A 75 -14.59 -2.75 -2.81
N VAL A 76 -15.20 -3.45 -3.75
CA VAL A 76 -14.55 -4.55 -4.45
C VAL A 76 -13.30 -4.03 -5.15
N GLY A 77 -12.16 -4.62 -4.83
CA GLY A 77 -10.85 -4.17 -5.26
C GLY A 77 -10.06 -3.41 -4.17
N GLY A 78 -10.74 -2.87 -3.14
CA GLY A 78 -10.08 -2.18 -2.03
C GLY A 78 -9.10 -1.10 -2.47
N GLY A 79 -7.90 -1.05 -1.87
CA GLY A 79 -6.85 -0.08 -2.18
C GLY A 79 -6.39 -0.07 -3.65
N SER A 80 -6.62 -1.15 -4.42
CA SER A 80 -6.26 -1.21 -5.83
C SER A 80 -6.99 -0.18 -6.70
N LEU A 81 -8.09 0.36 -6.20
CA LEU A 81 -8.87 1.37 -6.91
C LEU A 81 -8.23 2.76 -6.92
N HIS A 82 -7.28 3.01 -6.00
CA HIS A 82 -6.68 4.35 -5.78
C HIS A 82 -5.18 4.39 -5.75
N TRP A 83 -4.51 3.23 -5.69
CA TRP A 83 -3.07 3.21 -5.59
C TRP A 83 -2.39 3.84 -6.82
N THR A 84 -1.12 4.20 -6.67
CA THR A 84 -0.35 4.80 -7.75
C THR A 84 0.12 3.80 -8.81
N GLY A 85 0.08 2.51 -8.51
CA GLY A 85 0.63 1.45 -9.36
C GLY A 85 2.10 1.13 -9.06
N ALA A 86 2.74 1.83 -8.13
CA ALA A 86 4.12 1.54 -7.74
C ALA A 86 4.22 0.14 -7.10
N ALA A 87 5.09 -0.70 -7.64
CA ALA A 87 5.20 -2.11 -7.29
C ALA A 87 6.66 -2.59 -7.15
N PRO A 88 7.53 -1.88 -6.42
CA PRO A 88 8.88 -2.37 -6.13
C PRO A 88 8.81 -3.53 -5.13
N ARG A 89 9.81 -4.42 -5.17
CA ARG A 89 10.07 -5.41 -4.13
C ARG A 89 10.61 -4.72 -2.87
N LEU A 90 10.58 -5.39 -1.72
CA LEU A 90 11.48 -5.09 -0.62
C LEU A 90 12.90 -5.57 -0.97
N LEU A 91 13.91 -5.01 -0.31
CA LEU A 91 15.28 -5.48 -0.40
C LEU A 91 15.49 -6.71 0.50
N PRO A 92 16.45 -7.58 0.19
CA PRO A 92 16.83 -8.68 1.12
C PRO A 92 17.13 -8.19 2.53
N SER A 93 17.83 -7.05 2.69
CA SER A 93 18.16 -6.43 3.98
C SER A 93 16.94 -5.90 4.76
N ASP A 94 15.78 -5.72 4.11
CA ASP A 94 14.55 -5.31 4.80
C ASP A 94 13.97 -6.46 5.66
N PHE A 95 14.35 -7.71 5.37
CA PHE A 95 13.91 -8.89 6.12
C PHE A 95 14.71 -9.13 7.39
N THR A 96 15.91 -8.56 7.51
CA THR A 96 16.87 -8.75 8.60
C THR A 96 17.21 -7.46 9.34
N LEU A 97 16.30 -6.50 9.35
CA LEU A 97 16.52 -5.14 9.88
C LEU A 97 17.02 -5.14 11.34
N ARG A 98 16.47 -6.02 12.18
CA ARG A 98 16.89 -6.14 13.57
C ARG A 98 18.26 -6.80 13.72
N SER A 99 18.49 -7.87 12.99
CA SER A 99 19.75 -8.62 13.03
C SER A 99 20.91 -7.80 12.45
N ASP A 100 20.69 -7.06 11.36
CA ASP A 100 21.74 -6.34 10.66
C ASP A 100 22.02 -4.95 11.28
N HIS A 101 20.98 -4.26 11.77
CA HIS A 101 21.09 -2.86 12.21
C HIS A 101 20.65 -2.62 13.66
N GLY A 102 20.17 -3.64 14.37
CA GLY A 102 19.79 -3.51 15.79
C GLY A 102 18.46 -2.76 16.01
N VAL A 103 17.74 -2.36 14.96
CA VAL A 103 16.48 -1.59 15.02
C VAL A 103 15.32 -2.36 14.40
N GLY A 104 14.09 -1.96 14.67
CA GLY A 104 12.90 -2.58 14.10
C GLY A 104 12.72 -4.04 14.47
N ARG A 105 12.30 -4.87 13.50
CA ARG A 105 12.09 -6.31 13.63
C ARG A 105 12.57 -7.04 12.39
N ASP A 106 13.01 -8.28 12.56
CA ASP A 106 13.21 -9.19 11.44
C ASP A 106 11.87 -9.79 11.00
N TRP A 107 11.80 -10.18 9.76
CA TRP A 107 10.74 -11.01 9.25
C TRP A 107 11.02 -12.49 9.65
N PRO A 108 10.00 -13.28 10.04
CA PRO A 108 10.20 -14.71 10.30
C PRO A 108 10.28 -15.54 9.00
N ILE A 109 10.40 -14.89 7.86
CA ILE A 109 10.62 -15.44 6.52
C ILE A 109 11.73 -14.64 5.85
N SER A 110 12.47 -15.28 4.95
CA SER A 110 13.52 -14.63 4.17
C SER A 110 12.99 -13.99 2.88
N TYR A 111 13.83 -13.19 2.23
CA TYR A 111 13.57 -12.71 0.88
C TYR A 111 13.37 -13.87 -0.11
N ASP A 112 14.22 -14.92 -0.01
CA ASP A 112 14.18 -16.07 -0.91
C ASP A 112 12.90 -16.90 -0.74
N ASP A 113 12.33 -16.97 0.46
CA ASP A 113 11.01 -17.59 0.69
C ASP A 113 9.88 -16.85 -0.06
N LEU A 114 10.04 -15.56 -0.28
CA LEU A 114 9.02 -14.71 -0.91
C LEU A 114 9.30 -14.43 -2.39
N GLU A 115 10.54 -14.60 -2.85
CA GLU A 115 10.98 -14.25 -4.19
C GLU A 115 10.15 -14.91 -5.32
N PRO A 116 9.84 -16.23 -5.28
CA PRO A 116 9.01 -16.85 -6.31
C PRO A 116 7.61 -16.25 -6.43
N PHE A 117 7.08 -15.75 -5.31
CA PHE A 117 5.77 -15.09 -5.27
C PHE A 117 5.84 -13.63 -5.72
N TYR A 118 7.00 -12.96 -5.57
CA TYR A 118 7.23 -11.68 -6.22
C TYR A 118 7.16 -11.82 -7.74
N VAL A 119 7.82 -12.83 -8.32
CA VAL A 119 7.76 -13.10 -9.78
C VAL A 119 6.33 -13.37 -10.22
N GLU A 120 5.57 -14.17 -9.48
CA GLU A 120 4.17 -14.45 -9.79
C GLU A 120 3.29 -13.20 -9.68
N ALA A 121 3.46 -12.41 -8.63
CA ALA A 121 2.72 -11.14 -8.41
C ALA A 121 3.03 -10.12 -9.52
N GLU A 122 4.30 -9.95 -9.89
CA GLU A 122 4.72 -9.08 -10.99
C GLU A 122 4.04 -9.47 -12.31
N ARG A 123 3.99 -10.77 -12.59
CA ARG A 123 3.32 -11.29 -13.79
C ARG A 123 1.82 -11.01 -13.77
N LEU A 124 1.13 -11.29 -12.66
CA LEU A 124 -0.32 -11.07 -12.51
C LEU A 124 -0.67 -9.58 -12.58
N LEU A 125 0.15 -8.73 -12.00
CA LEU A 125 -0.02 -7.28 -12.01
C LEU A 125 0.51 -6.62 -13.29
N ARG A 126 1.15 -7.39 -14.19
CA ARG A 126 1.75 -6.90 -15.45
C ARG A 126 2.73 -5.74 -15.21
N VAL A 127 3.62 -5.93 -14.24
CA VAL A 127 4.56 -4.90 -13.82
C VAL A 127 5.53 -4.54 -14.93
N ALA A 128 5.66 -3.25 -15.21
CA ALA A 128 6.66 -2.68 -16.12
C ALA A 128 7.83 -2.12 -15.29
N GLY A 129 9.06 -2.33 -15.73
CA GLY A 129 10.25 -1.84 -15.04
C GLY A 129 11.54 -2.37 -15.64
N ASP A 130 12.66 -2.07 -15.00
CA ASP A 130 13.99 -2.56 -15.33
C ASP A 130 14.46 -3.60 -14.31
N ASP A 131 15.35 -4.50 -14.76
CA ASP A 131 16.06 -5.44 -13.88
C ASP A 131 17.20 -4.70 -13.18
N LEU A 132 16.96 -4.31 -11.94
CA LEU A 132 17.96 -3.66 -11.10
C LEU A 132 18.66 -4.70 -10.22
N PRO A 133 20.01 -4.70 -10.12
CA PRO A 133 20.77 -5.66 -9.30
C PRO A 133 20.40 -5.67 -7.82
N LEU A 134 19.81 -4.59 -7.31
CA LEU A 134 19.32 -4.44 -5.94
C LEU A 134 18.19 -5.43 -5.59
N PHE A 135 17.46 -5.92 -6.59
CA PHE A 135 16.33 -6.82 -6.42
C PHE A 135 16.63 -8.18 -7.07
N PRO A 136 17.27 -9.11 -6.35
CA PRO A 136 17.52 -10.46 -6.87
C PRO A 136 16.22 -11.07 -7.39
N ARG A 137 16.25 -11.67 -8.59
CA ARG A 137 15.06 -12.23 -9.22
C ARG A 137 15.38 -13.47 -10.04
N SER A 138 14.47 -14.45 -9.99
CA SER A 138 14.56 -15.69 -10.77
C SER A 138 13.91 -15.59 -12.15
N GLY A 139 13.20 -14.50 -12.44
CA GLY A 139 12.54 -14.26 -13.72
C GLY A 139 12.49 -12.77 -14.09
N PRO A 140 12.37 -12.45 -15.41
CA PRO A 140 12.33 -11.07 -15.88
C PRO A 140 11.00 -10.39 -15.48
N LEU A 141 11.01 -9.05 -15.47
CA LEU A 141 9.77 -8.28 -15.41
C LEU A 141 8.92 -8.52 -16.68
N PRO A 142 7.59 -8.62 -16.54
CA PRO A 142 6.71 -8.97 -17.67
C PRO A 142 6.61 -7.88 -18.74
N GLN A 143 7.00 -6.65 -18.44
CA GLN A 143 6.93 -5.51 -19.35
C GLN A 143 8.19 -4.64 -19.25
N PRO A 144 8.65 -4.03 -20.38
CA PRO A 144 9.75 -3.08 -20.35
C PRO A 144 9.38 -1.85 -19.51
N ALA A 145 10.40 -1.16 -19.03
CA ALA A 145 10.22 0.09 -18.28
C ALA A 145 9.46 1.15 -19.10
N HIS A 146 8.79 2.04 -18.40
CA HIS A 146 8.29 3.28 -19.00
C HIS A 146 9.48 4.17 -19.41
N PRO A 147 9.38 4.90 -20.54
CA PRO A 147 10.42 5.84 -20.91
C PRO A 147 10.62 6.90 -19.82
N PRO A 148 11.86 7.29 -19.51
CA PRO A 148 12.12 8.32 -18.51
C PRO A 148 11.53 9.67 -18.94
N SER A 149 11.16 10.47 -17.97
CA SER A 149 10.79 11.88 -18.16
C SER A 149 12.03 12.76 -18.03
N PRO A 150 12.00 14.03 -18.50
CA PRO A 150 13.12 14.95 -18.31
C PRO A 150 13.55 15.15 -16.86
N VAL A 151 12.63 15.04 -15.90
CA VAL A 151 12.99 15.12 -14.46
C VAL A 151 13.70 13.84 -14.00
N ASP A 152 13.39 12.67 -14.57
CA ASP A 152 14.12 11.43 -14.29
C ASP A 152 15.55 11.49 -14.83
N GLU A 153 15.72 11.97 -16.07
CA GLU A 153 17.04 12.17 -16.69
C GLU A 153 17.91 13.11 -15.85
N LEU A 154 17.34 14.24 -15.42
CA LEU A 154 18.02 15.20 -14.56
C LEU A 154 18.37 14.60 -13.18
N ALA A 155 17.47 13.81 -12.59
CA ALA A 155 17.73 13.16 -11.32
C ALA A 155 18.79 12.06 -11.43
N ALA A 156 18.77 11.27 -12.49
CA ALA A 156 19.75 10.21 -12.76
C ALA A 156 21.19 10.75 -12.80
N GLU A 157 21.39 11.98 -13.31
CA GLU A 157 22.71 12.61 -13.34
C GLU A 157 23.35 12.82 -11.96
N ALA A 158 22.55 12.85 -10.88
CA ALA A 158 23.01 13.20 -9.53
C ALA A 158 22.73 12.13 -8.47
N LEU A 159 21.82 11.18 -8.72
CA LEU A 159 21.27 10.29 -7.69
C LEU A 159 21.45 8.79 -8.03
N GLU A 160 22.67 8.40 -8.38
CA GLU A 160 23.03 7.00 -8.58
C GLU A 160 23.02 6.18 -7.26
N PRO A 161 22.55 4.91 -7.24
CA PRO A 161 21.89 4.20 -8.34
C PRO A 161 20.48 4.72 -8.63
N PHE A 162 20.19 4.90 -9.92
CA PHE A 162 18.90 5.37 -10.41
C PHE A 162 18.36 4.42 -11.48
N GLY A 163 17.04 4.20 -11.51
CA GLY A 163 16.40 3.35 -12.52
C GLY A 163 14.91 3.53 -12.56
N ALA A 164 14.24 2.78 -13.44
CA ALA A 164 12.78 2.83 -13.50
C ALA A 164 12.15 2.30 -12.23
N LEU A 165 11.16 3.03 -11.70
CA LEU A 165 10.31 2.54 -10.63
C LEU A 165 9.41 1.42 -11.21
N PRO A 166 9.43 0.18 -10.66
CA PRO A 166 8.52 -0.86 -11.09
C PRO A 166 7.06 -0.44 -10.89
N GLN A 167 6.22 -0.58 -11.93
CA GLN A 167 4.85 -0.11 -11.92
C GLN A 167 3.87 -1.12 -12.51
N ALA A 168 2.77 -1.37 -11.83
CA ALA A 168 1.65 -2.19 -12.31
C ALA A 168 0.77 -1.39 -13.30
N ARG A 169 1.40 -0.91 -14.35
CA ARG A 169 0.81 -0.22 -15.50
C ARG A 169 1.49 -0.73 -16.75
N PRO A 170 0.78 -1.23 -17.76
CA PRO A 170 1.39 -1.64 -19.00
C PRO A 170 2.13 -0.47 -19.67
N SER A 171 3.39 -0.64 -19.98
CA SER A 171 4.16 0.28 -20.84
C SER A 171 3.85 0.04 -22.31
N VAL A 172 3.46 -1.19 -22.66
CA VAL A 172 2.90 -1.57 -23.96
C VAL A 172 1.54 -2.24 -23.75
N ALA A 173 0.62 -2.07 -24.71
CA ALA A 173 -0.72 -2.67 -24.63
C ALA A 173 -0.63 -4.20 -24.53
N VAL A 174 -1.41 -4.80 -23.64
CA VAL A 174 -1.39 -6.26 -23.40
C VAL A 174 -2.74 -6.77 -22.90
N GLY A 175 -3.19 -7.90 -23.45
CA GLY A 175 -4.39 -8.60 -22.99
C GLY A 175 -5.65 -7.70 -22.97
N GLY A 176 -5.88 -6.94 -24.04
CA GLY A 176 -7.02 -6.02 -24.14
C GLY A 176 -6.86 -4.71 -23.33
N ARG A 177 -5.83 -4.57 -22.51
CA ARG A 177 -5.58 -3.37 -21.72
C ARG A 177 -4.68 -2.42 -22.48
N PRO A 178 -5.01 -1.10 -22.53
CA PRO A 178 -4.19 -0.10 -23.21
C PRO A 178 -2.87 0.12 -22.49
N ALA A 179 -1.86 0.60 -23.21
CA ALA A 179 -0.66 1.15 -22.61
C ALA A 179 -1.00 2.40 -21.77
N CYS A 180 -0.13 2.71 -20.81
CA CYS A 180 -0.22 3.95 -20.04
C CYS A 180 -0.18 5.17 -20.99
N CYS A 181 -1.08 6.12 -20.78
CA CYS A 181 -1.20 7.32 -21.65
C CYS A 181 -0.16 8.41 -21.34
N GLY A 182 0.67 8.25 -20.30
CA GLY A 182 1.73 9.20 -19.97
C GLY A 182 1.27 10.64 -19.68
N ASN A 183 0.03 10.83 -19.20
CA ASN A 183 -0.53 12.17 -19.00
C ASN A 183 -0.24 12.79 -17.63
N THR A 184 0.61 12.19 -16.84
CA THR A 184 1.00 12.59 -15.46
C THR A 184 -0.11 12.61 -14.41
N ASN A 185 -1.38 12.62 -14.80
CA ASN A 185 -2.52 12.56 -13.86
C ASN A 185 -2.96 11.13 -13.59
N CYS A 186 -2.48 10.55 -12.50
CA CYS A 186 -2.65 9.12 -12.18
C CYS A 186 -3.58 8.84 -11.00
N ALA A 187 -4.14 9.83 -10.36
CA ALA A 187 -5.06 9.64 -9.24
C ALA A 187 -6.28 8.80 -9.63
N LEU A 188 -6.81 9.02 -10.83
CA LEU A 188 -7.79 8.16 -11.47
C LEU A 188 -7.35 7.95 -12.92
N CYS A 189 -7.04 6.71 -13.30
CA CYS A 189 -6.49 6.42 -14.63
C CYS A 189 -7.54 6.65 -15.72
N PRO A 190 -7.35 7.61 -16.65
CA PRO A 190 -8.38 7.94 -17.63
C PRO A 190 -8.58 6.87 -18.70
N VAL A 191 -7.60 6.01 -18.92
CA VAL A 191 -7.60 4.96 -19.95
C VAL A 191 -7.64 3.54 -19.36
N ASP A 192 -7.84 3.40 -18.06
CA ASP A 192 -7.90 2.12 -17.34
C ASP A 192 -6.65 1.21 -17.51
N ALA A 193 -5.49 1.82 -17.75
CA ALA A 193 -4.24 1.08 -17.88
C ALA A 193 -3.68 0.58 -16.53
N ARG A 194 -3.93 1.33 -15.44
CA ARG A 194 -3.41 0.99 -14.12
C ARG A 194 -4.11 -0.24 -13.56
N MET A 195 -3.32 -1.26 -13.19
CA MET A 195 -3.86 -2.50 -12.63
C MET A 195 -4.73 -2.27 -11.41
N SER A 196 -5.89 -2.88 -11.37
CA SER A 196 -6.76 -2.99 -10.21
C SER A 196 -7.24 -4.44 -10.05
N MET A 197 -7.78 -4.78 -8.91
CA MET A 197 -8.35 -6.12 -8.70
C MET A 197 -9.65 -6.34 -9.48
N LEU A 198 -10.25 -5.28 -10.04
CA LEU A 198 -11.35 -5.43 -10.99
C LEU A 198 -10.88 -6.12 -12.27
N HIS A 199 -9.68 -5.77 -12.77
CA HIS A 199 -9.11 -6.46 -13.93
C HIS A 199 -8.84 -7.94 -13.67
N LEU A 200 -8.40 -8.31 -12.45
CA LEU A 200 -8.22 -9.71 -12.08
C LEU A 200 -9.56 -10.45 -12.14
N LEU A 201 -10.64 -9.84 -11.64
CA LEU A 201 -11.99 -10.42 -11.67
C LEU A 201 -12.47 -10.62 -13.10
N GLU A 202 -12.21 -9.65 -13.99
CA GLU A 202 -12.60 -9.68 -15.41
C GLU A 202 -11.74 -10.64 -16.22
N ASP A 203 -10.41 -10.51 -16.16
CA ASP A 203 -9.44 -11.30 -16.93
C ASP A 203 -9.55 -12.82 -16.64
N GLU A 204 -9.86 -13.19 -15.40
CA GLU A 204 -9.95 -14.59 -14.95
C GLU A 204 -11.41 -15.08 -14.82
N HIS A 205 -12.39 -14.26 -15.22
CA HIS A 205 -13.84 -14.57 -15.09
C HIS A 205 -14.23 -15.06 -13.70
N LEU A 206 -13.59 -14.47 -12.65
CA LEU A 206 -13.74 -14.98 -11.29
C LEU A 206 -15.16 -14.84 -10.74
N LEU A 207 -15.90 -13.80 -11.12
CA LEU A 207 -17.29 -13.62 -10.67
C LEU A 207 -18.25 -14.69 -11.21
N GLU A 208 -17.89 -15.37 -12.31
CA GLU A 208 -18.66 -16.43 -12.95
C GLU A 208 -18.21 -17.82 -12.47
N HIS A 209 -17.12 -17.88 -11.68
CA HIS A 209 -16.55 -19.15 -11.24
C HIS A 209 -17.48 -19.83 -10.22
N PRO A 210 -17.91 -21.09 -10.44
CA PRO A 210 -18.94 -21.75 -9.62
C PRO A 210 -18.54 -22.01 -8.17
N ARG A 211 -17.25 -21.90 -7.84
CA ARG A 211 -16.71 -22.07 -6.48
C ARG A 211 -16.41 -20.76 -5.78
N LEU A 212 -16.66 -19.61 -6.40
CA LEU A 212 -16.49 -18.29 -5.80
C LEU A 212 -17.85 -17.64 -5.56
N GLU A 213 -18.11 -17.29 -4.33
CA GLU A 213 -19.20 -16.37 -3.98
C GLU A 213 -18.61 -15.05 -3.47
N LEU A 214 -18.96 -13.92 -4.07
CA LEU A 214 -18.61 -12.58 -3.62
C LEU A 214 -19.87 -11.89 -3.08
N ARG A 215 -19.92 -11.71 -1.75
CA ARG A 215 -21.01 -10.95 -1.08
C ARG A 215 -20.56 -9.54 -0.77
N THR A 216 -21.16 -8.58 -1.44
CA THR A 216 -20.90 -7.15 -1.25
C THR A 216 -21.90 -6.49 -0.29
N GLY A 217 -21.51 -5.36 0.31
CA GLY A 217 -22.36 -4.63 1.26
C GLY A 217 -22.52 -5.33 2.61
N VAL A 218 -21.61 -6.24 2.96
CA VAL A 218 -21.62 -7.04 4.18
C VAL A 218 -20.34 -6.78 4.98
N ALA A 219 -20.45 -6.20 6.15
CA ALA A 219 -19.34 -6.00 7.08
C ALA A 219 -19.32 -7.13 8.13
N VAL A 220 -18.12 -7.63 8.41
CA VAL A 220 -17.90 -8.56 9.53
C VAL A 220 -17.79 -7.76 10.82
N ASP A 221 -18.68 -8.05 11.77
CA ASP A 221 -18.69 -7.45 13.10
C ASP A 221 -17.68 -8.14 14.01
N ARG A 222 -17.83 -9.46 14.18
CA ARG A 222 -16.98 -10.27 15.06
C ARG A 222 -16.87 -11.71 14.60
N LEU A 223 -15.83 -12.38 15.09
CA LEU A 223 -15.62 -13.81 14.96
C LEU A 223 -16.20 -14.53 16.18
N ARG A 224 -16.90 -15.63 15.97
CA ARG A 224 -17.28 -16.57 17.03
C ARG A 224 -16.22 -17.63 17.16
N VAL A 225 -15.77 -17.87 18.36
CA VAL A 225 -14.71 -18.86 18.66
C VAL A 225 -15.22 -19.95 19.58
N GLY A 226 -14.70 -21.16 19.39
CA GLY A 226 -14.99 -22.30 20.23
C GLY A 226 -13.92 -23.40 20.06
N ARG A 227 -13.47 -23.99 21.16
CA ARG A 227 -12.47 -25.08 21.16
C ARG A 227 -11.20 -24.79 20.36
N GLY A 228 -10.66 -23.55 20.48
CA GLY A 228 -9.44 -23.15 19.78
C GLY A 228 -9.61 -22.87 18.27
N ARG A 229 -10.83 -22.72 17.78
CA ARG A 229 -11.15 -22.45 16.37
C ARG A 229 -12.13 -21.31 16.23
N VAL A 230 -12.09 -20.64 15.09
CA VAL A 230 -13.19 -19.79 14.63
C VAL A 230 -14.27 -20.70 14.05
N THR A 231 -15.51 -20.55 14.51
CA THR A 231 -16.65 -21.37 14.07
C THR A 231 -17.60 -20.61 13.15
N ALA A 232 -17.70 -19.28 13.31
CA ALA A 232 -18.58 -18.46 12.49
C ALA A 232 -18.17 -16.99 12.53
N LEU A 233 -18.75 -16.20 11.63
CA LEU A 233 -18.61 -14.75 11.55
C LEU A 233 -19.99 -14.10 11.72
N ASP A 234 -20.11 -13.16 12.65
CA ASP A 234 -21.28 -12.29 12.77
C ASP A 234 -21.11 -11.13 11.79
N CYS A 235 -22.09 -10.95 10.92
CA CYS A 235 -22.10 -9.99 9.86
C CYS A 235 -23.24 -8.98 10.00
N VAL A 236 -23.06 -7.80 9.40
CA VAL A 236 -24.09 -6.76 9.31
C VAL A 236 -24.13 -6.20 7.88
N ASP A 237 -25.32 -6.09 7.30
CA ASP A 237 -25.51 -5.52 5.97
C ASP A 237 -25.74 -3.98 6.03
N ARG A 238 -25.84 -3.35 4.86
CA ARG A 238 -26.10 -1.90 4.73
C ARG A 238 -27.44 -1.44 5.34
N ARG A 239 -28.40 -2.37 5.54
CA ARG A 239 -29.68 -2.12 6.20
C ARG A 239 -29.64 -2.45 7.68
N ARG A 240 -28.45 -2.71 8.25
CA ARG A 240 -28.22 -3.14 9.65
C ARG A 240 -28.83 -4.49 10.00
N ARG A 241 -29.18 -5.32 9.05
CA ARG A 241 -29.65 -6.69 9.31
C ARG A 241 -28.44 -7.54 9.67
N ARG A 242 -28.58 -8.29 10.75
CA ARG A 242 -27.55 -9.19 11.24
C ARG A 242 -27.74 -10.58 10.66
N SER A 243 -26.63 -11.23 10.35
CA SER A 243 -26.56 -12.62 9.88
C SER A 243 -25.31 -13.29 10.43
N THR A 244 -25.29 -14.60 10.41
CA THR A 244 -24.12 -15.40 10.80
C THR A 244 -23.69 -16.25 9.60
N VAL A 245 -22.38 -16.32 9.36
CA VAL A 245 -21.75 -17.15 8.34
C VAL A 245 -20.88 -18.18 9.05
N GLU A 246 -21.20 -19.45 8.92
CA GLU A 246 -20.34 -20.54 9.42
C GLU A 246 -19.10 -20.65 8.54
N ALA A 247 -17.96 -21.04 9.13
CA ALA A 247 -16.70 -21.11 8.43
C ALA A 247 -15.79 -22.21 8.98
N SER A 248 -15.30 -23.04 8.09
CA SER A 248 -14.26 -24.05 8.41
C SER A 248 -12.88 -23.40 8.50
N ARG A 249 -12.62 -22.40 7.67
CA ARG A 249 -11.39 -21.59 7.64
C ARG A 249 -11.73 -20.12 7.40
N VAL A 250 -11.05 -19.22 8.09
CA VAL A 250 -11.24 -17.76 7.99
C VAL A 250 -9.92 -17.08 7.67
N VAL A 251 -9.94 -16.18 6.67
CA VAL A 251 -8.80 -15.33 6.34
C VAL A 251 -9.22 -13.86 6.43
N LEU A 252 -8.58 -13.11 7.32
CA LEU A 252 -8.74 -11.67 7.40
C LEU A 252 -7.80 -10.99 6.41
N ALA A 253 -8.38 -10.37 5.38
CA ALA A 253 -7.71 -9.63 4.31
C ALA A 253 -8.27 -8.20 4.15
N ALA A 254 -8.81 -7.65 5.25
CA ALA A 254 -9.53 -6.38 5.28
C ALA A 254 -8.63 -5.14 5.48
N GLY A 255 -7.29 -5.31 5.38
CA GLY A 255 -6.31 -4.23 5.47
C GLY A 255 -5.86 -3.90 6.88
N GLY A 256 -4.91 -2.94 6.99
CA GLY A 256 -4.19 -2.65 8.22
C GLY A 256 -5.01 -2.07 9.36
N LEU A 257 -6.19 -1.52 9.08
CA LEU A 257 -7.07 -0.93 10.09
C LEU A 257 -8.23 -1.86 10.48
N GLU A 258 -8.83 -2.55 9.52
CA GLU A 258 -10.02 -3.37 9.77
C GLU A 258 -9.68 -4.78 10.28
N ASN A 259 -8.53 -5.39 9.88
CA ASN A 259 -8.12 -6.68 10.44
C ASN A 259 -8.03 -6.65 11.98
N PRO A 260 -7.25 -5.72 12.59
CA PRO A 260 -7.21 -5.63 14.05
C PRO A 260 -8.54 -5.20 14.65
N ALA A 261 -9.32 -4.35 13.98
CA ALA A 261 -10.63 -3.93 14.50
C ALA A 261 -11.61 -5.11 14.61
N ILE A 262 -11.58 -6.06 13.66
CA ILE A 262 -12.39 -7.29 13.74
C ILE A 262 -11.92 -8.16 14.92
N LEU A 263 -10.62 -8.34 15.11
CA LEU A 263 -10.07 -9.08 16.24
C LEU A 263 -10.46 -8.44 17.58
N LEU A 264 -10.31 -7.13 17.73
CA LEU A 264 -10.69 -6.37 18.92
C LEU A 264 -12.19 -6.48 19.21
N ARG A 265 -13.06 -6.38 18.18
CA ARG A 265 -14.51 -6.57 18.35
C ARG A 265 -14.90 -8.00 18.74
N SER A 266 -14.01 -8.94 18.49
CA SER A 266 -14.19 -10.37 18.79
C SER A 266 -13.66 -10.76 20.16
N ASP A 267 -13.18 -9.80 20.97
CA ASP A 267 -12.51 -10.04 22.25
C ASP A 267 -11.25 -10.94 22.09
N LEU A 268 -10.59 -10.80 20.93
CA LEU A 268 -9.33 -11.49 20.58
C LEU A 268 -8.15 -10.50 20.65
N ASP A 269 -8.16 -9.70 21.70
CA ASP A 269 -7.28 -8.56 21.96
C ASP A 269 -5.93 -8.98 22.59
N GLY A 270 -5.23 -9.93 21.97
CA GLY A 270 -3.87 -10.28 22.39
C GLY A 270 -2.97 -9.04 22.48
N GLU A 271 -1.87 -9.13 23.25
CA GLU A 271 -0.96 -8.02 23.58
C GLU A 271 -0.57 -7.15 22.36
N HIS A 272 -0.47 -7.75 21.18
CA HIS A 272 0.02 -7.09 19.97
C HIS A 272 -1.07 -6.69 18.97
N VAL A 273 -2.31 -7.14 19.16
CA VAL A 273 -3.42 -6.82 18.24
C VAL A 273 -3.70 -5.32 18.23
N GLY A 274 -3.66 -4.73 17.04
CA GLY A 274 -3.88 -3.30 16.83
C GLY A 274 -2.71 -2.40 17.20
N ARG A 275 -1.62 -2.92 17.75
CA ARG A 275 -0.40 -2.15 18.08
C ARG A 275 0.59 -2.15 16.92
N TRP A 276 1.62 -1.30 17.04
CA TRP A 276 2.73 -1.22 16.08
C TRP A 276 2.30 -0.74 14.70
N LEU A 277 1.26 0.08 14.64
CA LEU A 277 0.83 0.71 13.39
C LEU A 277 1.95 1.60 12.85
N PHE A 278 2.32 1.40 11.59
CA PHE A 278 3.24 2.28 10.88
C PHE A 278 2.77 2.57 9.46
N ASP A 279 3.28 3.63 8.88
CA ASP A 279 2.99 4.13 7.54
C ASP A 279 4.24 4.77 6.96
N HIS A 280 4.31 4.92 5.66
CA HIS A 280 5.32 5.76 5.02
C HIS A 280 5.11 7.22 5.40
N SER A 281 6.18 7.88 5.69
CA SER A 281 6.17 9.33 5.69
C SER A 281 6.50 9.84 4.29
N HIS A 282 5.60 10.60 3.72
CA HIS A 282 5.81 11.26 2.44
C HIS A 282 6.21 12.72 2.64
N ARG A 283 7.22 13.17 1.88
CA ARG A 283 7.61 14.58 1.80
C ARG A 283 7.83 14.97 0.35
N LEU A 284 7.30 16.10 -0.04
CA LEU A 284 7.70 16.77 -1.29
C LEU A 284 8.85 17.71 -0.98
N VAL A 285 10.01 17.43 -1.55
CA VAL A 285 11.20 18.27 -1.43
C VAL A 285 11.34 19.07 -2.72
N HIS A 286 11.31 20.38 -2.61
CA HIS A 286 11.34 21.30 -3.74
C HIS A 286 12.74 21.90 -3.88
N LEU A 287 13.40 21.65 -5.00
CA LEU A 287 14.67 22.26 -5.37
C LEU A 287 14.43 23.28 -6.46
N GLU A 288 14.74 24.54 -6.20
CA GLU A 288 14.81 25.58 -7.23
C GLU A 288 16.21 25.55 -7.88
N LEU A 289 16.22 25.48 -9.22
CA LEU A 289 17.42 25.37 -10.05
C LEU A 289 17.67 26.68 -10.83
N ASP A 290 18.88 26.87 -11.34
CA ASP A 290 19.23 27.96 -12.27
C ASP A 290 18.78 27.70 -13.72
N ARG A 291 18.26 26.51 -14.02
CA ARG A 291 17.79 26.02 -15.32
C ARG A 291 16.39 25.38 -15.22
N PRO A 292 15.68 25.23 -16.36
CA PRO A 292 14.43 24.48 -16.36
C PRO A 292 14.61 23.00 -15.93
N ALA A 293 13.72 22.51 -15.07
CA ALA A 293 13.67 21.13 -14.59
C ALA A 293 13.00 20.15 -15.57
N GLY A 294 12.17 20.68 -16.48
CA GLY A 294 11.45 19.85 -17.46
C GLY A 294 10.18 19.16 -16.93
N SER A 295 9.69 19.55 -15.76
CA SER A 295 8.49 18.97 -15.14
C SER A 295 7.25 19.05 -16.04
N GLY A 296 6.36 18.06 -15.94
CA GLY A 296 5.10 17.99 -16.67
C GLY A 296 5.23 17.54 -18.14
N ARG A 297 6.37 16.99 -18.55
CA ARG A 297 6.62 16.54 -19.91
C ARG A 297 6.75 15.02 -19.96
N GLY A 298 5.86 14.37 -20.70
CA GLY A 298 5.87 12.92 -20.95
C GLY A 298 5.70 12.04 -19.70
N ALA A 299 5.71 10.74 -19.90
CA ALA A 299 5.71 9.69 -18.88
C ALA A 299 4.57 9.73 -17.84
N THR A 300 4.70 8.97 -16.76
CA THR A 300 3.77 8.98 -15.63
C THR A 300 4.12 10.11 -14.65
N HIS A 301 3.32 10.32 -13.59
CA HIS A 301 3.65 11.32 -12.56
C HIS A 301 4.91 10.95 -11.77
N ILE A 302 5.22 9.66 -11.64
CA ILE A 302 6.45 9.11 -11.08
C ILE A 302 6.88 7.97 -11.99
N THR A 303 8.05 8.05 -12.62
CA THR A 303 8.56 7.05 -13.57
C THR A 303 9.85 6.43 -13.08
N GLY A 304 10.79 7.23 -12.61
CA GLY A 304 12.06 6.82 -12.06
C GLY A 304 12.14 6.83 -10.55
N ALA A 305 13.16 6.21 -10.01
CA ALA A 305 13.49 6.20 -8.60
C ALA A 305 15.00 6.21 -8.37
N SER A 306 15.45 6.93 -7.36
CA SER A 306 16.79 6.76 -6.82
C SER A 306 16.76 5.82 -5.61
N TRP A 307 17.65 4.84 -5.65
CA TRP A 307 17.87 3.84 -4.61
C TRP A 307 19.10 4.16 -3.74
N ALA A 308 19.69 5.35 -3.92
CA ALA A 308 20.91 5.79 -3.21
C ALA A 308 20.76 5.84 -1.68
N TYR A 309 19.52 5.90 -1.21
CA TYR A 309 19.18 5.97 0.21
C TYR A 309 18.34 4.77 0.67
N ALA A 310 18.25 3.73 -0.14
CA ALA A 310 17.43 2.57 0.17
C ALA A 310 18.07 1.67 1.22
N ASP A 311 19.40 1.51 1.19
CA ASP A 311 20.14 0.67 2.12
C ASP A 311 21.54 1.22 2.39
N GLY A 312 22.11 0.84 3.55
CA GLY A 312 23.47 1.20 3.93
C GLY A 312 23.73 1.07 5.43
N PRO A 313 25.00 1.19 5.86
CA PRO A 313 25.41 0.98 7.25
C PRO A 313 24.78 1.98 8.23
N TRP A 314 24.23 3.08 7.74
CA TRP A 314 23.57 4.11 8.52
C TRP A 314 22.14 3.73 8.98
N ARG A 315 21.60 2.59 8.55
CA ARG A 315 20.27 2.11 8.97
C ARG A 315 20.19 1.75 10.47
N ASP A 316 21.30 1.68 11.16
CA ASP A 316 21.36 1.58 12.62
C ASP A 316 20.76 2.78 13.36
N ARG A 317 20.75 3.97 12.72
CA ARG A 317 20.33 5.26 13.32
C ARG A 317 19.40 6.10 12.47
N SER A 318 19.16 5.73 11.21
CA SER A 318 18.46 6.57 10.24
C SER A 318 17.72 5.73 9.23
N GLY A 319 16.43 6.00 8.98
CA GLY A 319 15.57 5.24 8.07
C GLY A 319 16.04 5.24 6.62
N SER A 320 15.68 4.20 5.89
CA SER A 320 15.79 4.16 4.44
C SER A 320 14.87 5.19 3.79
N GLN A 321 15.21 5.63 2.58
CA GLN A 321 14.40 6.56 1.81
C GLN A 321 14.38 6.18 0.33
N LEU A 322 13.21 6.30 -0.28
CA LEU A 322 13.02 6.18 -1.71
C LEU A 322 12.76 7.57 -2.27
N VAL A 323 13.59 8.01 -3.21
CA VAL A 323 13.53 9.36 -3.79
C VAL A 323 12.99 9.27 -5.21
N LEU A 324 11.82 9.84 -5.43
CA LEU A 324 11.06 9.75 -6.65
C LEU A 324 10.97 11.12 -7.33
N PRO A 325 11.57 11.34 -8.50
CA PRO A 325 11.31 12.56 -9.27
C PRO A 325 9.82 12.70 -9.57
N PHE A 326 9.22 13.81 -9.14
CA PHE A 326 7.80 14.03 -9.28
C PHE A 326 7.50 14.83 -10.54
N ASN A 327 7.08 14.16 -11.59
CA ASN A 327 6.95 14.76 -12.92
C ASN A 327 5.88 15.87 -13.03
N GLN A 328 4.92 15.92 -12.10
CA GLN A 328 3.98 17.06 -12.01
C GLN A 328 4.63 18.35 -11.51
N GLY A 329 5.86 18.30 -11.02
CA GLY A 329 6.55 19.44 -10.45
C GLY A 329 5.74 20.10 -9.34
N ILE A 330 5.82 21.42 -9.25
CA ILE A 330 5.11 22.19 -8.22
C ILE A 330 3.63 22.46 -8.52
N LEU A 331 3.11 22.06 -9.69
CA LEU A 331 1.75 22.41 -10.12
C LEU A 331 0.65 21.92 -9.16
N GLY A 332 0.85 20.78 -8.50
CA GLY A 332 -0.07 20.23 -7.50
C GLY A 332 0.24 20.62 -6.07
N THR A 333 1.24 21.45 -5.81
CA THR A 333 1.72 21.74 -4.47
C THR A 333 0.96 22.87 -3.79
N ARG A 334 1.10 22.96 -2.46
CA ARG A 334 0.55 24.05 -1.67
C ARG A 334 1.08 25.41 -2.12
N LEU A 335 2.35 25.49 -2.48
CA LEU A 335 3.02 26.71 -2.91
C LEU A 335 2.34 27.38 -4.12
N VAL A 336 1.98 26.59 -5.14
CA VAL A 336 1.24 27.10 -6.32
C VAL A 336 -0.19 27.45 -5.94
N ARG A 337 -0.86 26.63 -5.15
CA ARG A 337 -2.22 26.89 -4.69
C ARG A 337 -2.30 28.21 -3.91
N ASP A 338 -1.38 28.44 -2.98
CA ASP A 338 -1.35 29.65 -2.16
C ASP A 338 -1.06 30.89 -3.02
N ALA A 339 -0.19 30.78 -4.03
CA ALA A 339 0.05 31.85 -5.02
C ALA A 339 -1.20 32.15 -5.86
N ILE A 340 -1.95 31.12 -6.30
CA ILE A 340 -3.21 31.29 -7.04
C ILE A 340 -4.25 31.98 -6.17
N VAL A 341 -4.39 31.58 -4.91
CA VAL A 341 -5.32 32.18 -3.94
C VAL A 341 -4.97 33.65 -3.68
N ALA A 342 -3.68 33.98 -3.64
CA ALA A 342 -3.20 35.37 -3.52
C ALA A 342 -3.33 36.21 -4.79
N GLY A 343 -3.89 35.65 -5.88
CA GLY A 343 -4.06 36.34 -7.16
C GLY A 343 -2.83 36.35 -8.08
N ASP A 344 -1.76 35.64 -7.69
CA ASP A 344 -0.48 35.58 -8.42
C ASP A 344 -0.38 34.42 -9.44
N GLY A 345 -1.43 33.63 -9.62
CA GLY A 345 -1.40 32.41 -10.42
C GLY A 345 -1.09 32.58 -11.92
N ARG A 346 -1.06 33.81 -12.43
CA ARG A 346 -0.71 34.14 -13.85
C ARG A 346 0.57 34.93 -13.98
N SER A 347 1.25 35.21 -12.88
CA SER A 347 2.46 36.02 -12.92
C SER A 347 3.59 35.31 -13.69
N ARG A 348 4.40 36.10 -14.39
CA ARG A 348 5.60 35.61 -15.04
C ARG A 348 6.59 35.02 -14.03
N PRO A 349 6.85 35.65 -12.87
CA PRO A 349 7.72 35.09 -11.85
C PRO A 349 7.27 33.72 -11.36
N LEU A 350 5.97 33.50 -11.15
CA LEU A 350 5.48 32.17 -10.74
C LEU A 350 5.72 31.12 -11.83
N ARG A 351 5.47 31.44 -13.10
CA ARG A 351 5.72 30.52 -14.21
C ARG A 351 7.21 30.15 -14.32
N GLU A 352 8.10 31.13 -14.27
CA GLU A 352 9.54 30.90 -14.29
C GLU A 352 9.99 30.03 -13.12
N ARG A 353 9.42 30.24 -11.93
CA ARG A 353 9.68 29.40 -10.76
C ARG A 353 9.16 27.98 -10.94
N VAL A 354 7.94 27.79 -11.47
CA VAL A 354 7.41 26.45 -11.79
C VAL A 354 8.31 25.69 -12.73
N GLU A 355 8.81 26.36 -13.79
CA GLU A 355 9.69 25.75 -14.79
C GLU A 355 11.05 25.33 -14.21
N ARG A 356 11.55 26.03 -13.19
CA ARG A 356 12.86 25.79 -12.57
C ARG A 356 12.80 24.91 -11.32
N THR A 357 11.62 24.53 -10.87
CA THR A 357 11.52 23.72 -9.64
C THR A 357 11.46 22.23 -9.97
N LEU A 358 12.47 21.50 -9.53
CA LEU A 358 12.49 20.05 -9.44
C LEU A 358 11.83 19.64 -8.12
N VAL A 359 10.88 18.71 -8.16
CA VAL A 359 10.23 18.19 -6.97
C VAL A 359 10.54 16.71 -6.84
N PHE A 360 10.91 16.29 -5.64
CA PHE A 360 11.01 14.88 -5.28
C PHE A 360 9.89 14.50 -4.31
N ASP A 361 9.17 13.42 -4.61
CA ASP A 361 8.36 12.71 -3.63
C ASP A 361 9.28 11.73 -2.91
N VAL A 362 9.45 11.94 -1.61
CA VAL A 362 10.33 11.15 -0.77
C VAL A 362 9.51 10.32 0.19
N LEU A 363 9.61 9.01 0.04
CA LEU A 363 9.08 8.05 1.00
C LEU A 363 10.15 7.74 2.04
N GLY A 364 9.79 7.81 3.31
CA GLY A 364 10.71 7.50 4.41
C GLY A 364 10.22 6.30 5.23
N GLU A 365 11.16 5.43 5.56
CA GLU A 365 10.97 4.35 6.53
C GLU A 365 10.82 4.94 7.93
N ASP A 366 9.85 4.45 8.69
CA ASP A 366 9.74 4.70 10.12
C ASP A 366 9.67 3.39 10.90
N LEU A 367 10.08 3.42 12.16
CA LEU A 367 10.08 2.22 13.00
C LEU A 367 8.67 1.90 13.52
N PRO A 368 8.33 0.61 13.65
CA PRO A 368 7.13 0.20 14.38
C PRO A 368 7.27 0.57 15.86
N LEU A 369 6.38 1.43 16.36
CA LEU A 369 6.39 1.89 17.75
C LEU A 369 5.15 1.38 18.49
N PRO A 370 5.27 0.85 19.73
CA PRO A 370 4.15 0.22 20.45
C PRO A 370 3.04 1.20 20.81
N GLN A 371 3.33 2.49 20.94
CA GLN A 371 2.36 3.55 21.21
C GLN A 371 1.50 3.89 19.99
N ARG A 372 1.94 3.57 18.78
CA ARG A 372 1.15 3.71 17.56
C ARG A 372 0.22 2.51 17.46
N ARG A 373 -1.07 2.77 17.66
CA ARG A 373 -2.03 1.68 17.83
C ARG A 373 -3.45 2.06 17.41
N ILE A 374 -4.23 1.03 17.26
CA ILE A 374 -5.66 1.07 17.00
C ILE A 374 -6.39 0.57 18.25
N GLU A 375 -7.45 1.26 18.63
CA GLU A 375 -8.40 0.89 19.67
C GLU A 375 -9.83 1.03 19.15
N LEU A 376 -10.79 0.43 19.83
CA LEU A 376 -12.20 0.64 19.54
C LEU A 376 -12.71 1.88 20.26
N SER A 377 -13.38 2.76 19.53
CA SER A 377 -14.07 3.92 20.06
C SER A 377 -15.49 3.54 20.56
N PRO A 378 -16.03 4.19 21.61
CA PRO A 378 -17.44 4.05 21.97
C PRO A 378 -18.38 4.60 20.89
N ARG A 379 -17.89 5.47 20.01
CA ARG A 379 -18.67 5.98 18.89
C ARG A 379 -18.89 4.88 17.85
N ARG A 380 -20.06 4.89 17.23
CA ARG A 380 -20.43 3.90 16.22
C ARG A 380 -20.51 4.52 14.83
N ASP A 381 -20.27 3.70 13.82
CA ASP A 381 -20.46 4.07 12.43
C ASP A 381 -21.93 3.91 11.97
N ARG A 382 -22.16 4.12 10.66
CA ARG A 382 -23.49 3.98 10.06
C ARG A 382 -24.07 2.56 10.11
N LEU A 383 -23.25 1.53 10.29
CA LEU A 383 -23.69 0.14 10.45
C LEU A 383 -23.93 -0.23 11.91
N GLY A 384 -23.60 0.66 12.84
CA GLY A 384 -23.68 0.42 14.27
C GLY A 384 -22.45 -0.29 14.84
N LEU A 385 -21.38 -0.41 14.08
CA LEU A 385 -20.10 -0.98 14.52
C LEU A 385 -19.27 0.07 15.27
N PRO A 386 -18.51 -0.32 16.32
CA PRO A 386 -17.55 0.58 16.95
C PRO A 386 -16.59 1.17 15.91
N ARG A 387 -16.38 2.49 15.95
CA ARG A 387 -15.37 3.15 15.12
C ARG A 387 -13.98 2.79 15.60
N THR A 388 -13.02 2.83 14.70
CA THR A 388 -11.60 2.71 15.02
C THR A 388 -11.08 4.03 15.56
N ARG A 389 -10.38 4.01 16.69
CA ARG A 389 -9.61 5.11 17.26
C ARG A 389 -8.15 4.85 16.95
N ILE A 390 -7.46 5.81 16.35
CA ILE A 390 -6.07 5.67 15.95
C ILE A 390 -5.22 6.62 16.78
N HIS A 391 -4.22 6.05 17.48
CA HIS A 391 -3.16 6.77 18.14
C HIS A 391 -1.91 6.72 17.27
N TYR A 392 -1.52 7.87 16.72
CA TYR A 392 -0.37 7.97 15.84
C TYR A 392 0.42 9.24 16.21
N PRO A 393 1.30 9.16 17.23
CA PRO A 393 2.15 10.27 17.63
C PRO A 393 3.12 10.66 16.53
N ALA A 394 3.86 11.74 16.74
CA ALA A 394 4.81 12.28 15.79
C ALA A 394 5.82 11.26 15.25
N ASP A 395 6.44 11.60 14.15
CA ASP A 395 7.49 10.83 13.50
C ASP A 395 8.64 10.53 14.49
N SER A 396 9.34 9.41 14.32
CA SER A 396 10.45 9.03 15.18
C SER A 396 11.69 9.87 14.89
N ALA A 397 12.62 9.94 15.86
CA ALA A 397 13.94 10.55 15.65
C ALA A 397 14.71 9.85 14.51
N TYR A 398 14.52 8.55 14.34
CA TYR A 398 15.09 7.75 13.28
C TYR A 398 14.69 8.26 11.88
N LEU A 399 13.42 8.60 11.70
CA LEU A 399 12.91 9.16 10.45
C LEU A 399 13.33 10.62 10.26
N GLU A 400 13.36 11.44 11.33
CA GLU A 400 13.77 12.85 11.23
C GLU A 400 15.26 12.98 10.87
N GLU A 401 16.12 12.10 11.39
CA GLU A 401 17.53 12.03 11.01
C GLU A 401 17.67 11.69 9.50
N ALA A 402 16.90 10.72 9.03
CA ALA A 402 16.88 10.36 7.60
C ALA A 402 16.54 11.57 6.71
N ARG A 403 15.51 12.32 7.08
CA ARG A 403 15.08 13.53 6.34
C ARG A 403 16.14 14.60 6.30
N SER A 404 16.70 14.92 7.46
CA SER A 404 17.71 15.98 7.58
C SER A 404 18.92 15.67 6.71
N ARG A 405 19.39 14.43 6.75
CA ARG A 405 20.50 13.95 5.94
C ARG A 405 20.17 14.04 4.44
N LEU A 406 18.98 13.62 4.01
CA LEU A 406 18.59 13.65 2.61
C LEU A 406 18.51 15.08 2.07
N VAL A 407 17.85 15.99 2.79
CA VAL A 407 17.68 17.38 2.35
C VAL A 407 19.03 18.03 2.09
N ALA A 408 19.97 17.89 3.03
CA ALA A 408 21.32 18.42 2.88
C ALA A 408 22.09 17.76 1.72
N ASP A 409 21.89 16.46 1.50
CA ASP A 409 22.55 15.74 0.41
C ASP A 409 21.99 16.13 -0.97
N LEU A 410 20.69 16.33 -1.08
CA LEU A 410 20.07 16.78 -2.33
C LEU A 410 20.61 18.15 -2.77
N GLU A 411 20.69 19.14 -1.88
CA GLU A 411 21.31 20.44 -2.21
C GLU A 411 22.74 20.28 -2.72
N ARG A 412 23.55 19.47 -2.04
CA ARG A 412 24.95 19.24 -2.41
C ARG A 412 25.07 18.55 -3.77
N ARG A 413 24.29 17.50 -4.03
CA ARG A 413 24.34 16.73 -5.30
C ARG A 413 23.88 17.57 -6.49
N PHE A 414 22.92 18.44 -6.29
CA PHE A 414 22.42 19.34 -7.34
C PHE A 414 23.09 20.73 -7.34
N ALA A 415 24.16 20.95 -6.55
CA ALA A 415 24.86 22.24 -6.45
C ALA A 415 25.34 22.76 -7.82
N ARG A 416 25.75 21.86 -8.73
CA ARG A 416 26.15 22.23 -10.11
C ARG A 416 25.05 22.88 -10.95
N TYR A 417 23.79 22.78 -10.51
CA TYR A 417 22.61 23.39 -11.13
C TYR A 417 22.09 24.59 -10.34
N GLY A 418 22.88 25.12 -9.44
CA GLY A 418 22.49 26.23 -8.57
C GLY A 418 21.35 25.88 -7.60
N ALA A 419 21.18 24.59 -7.28
CA ALA A 419 20.04 24.10 -6.53
C ALA A 419 19.98 24.68 -5.11
N ARG A 420 18.77 25.03 -4.69
CA ARG A 420 18.43 25.39 -3.30
C ARG A 420 17.15 24.68 -2.91
N VAL A 421 17.09 24.09 -1.73
CA VAL A 421 15.83 23.59 -1.17
C VAL A 421 14.99 24.80 -0.73
N VAL A 422 13.84 24.99 -1.39
CA VAL A 422 12.94 26.12 -1.14
C VAL A 422 11.70 25.74 -0.34
N ALA A 423 11.34 24.46 -0.29
CA ALA A 423 10.26 23.96 0.54
C ALA A 423 10.43 22.45 0.81
N VAL A 424 9.93 22.01 1.96
CA VAL A 424 9.69 20.60 2.30
C VAL A 424 8.26 20.51 2.82
N GLU A 425 7.39 19.82 2.08
CA GLU A 425 5.96 19.73 2.37
C GLU A 425 5.58 18.29 2.74
N ARG A 426 4.60 18.13 3.63
CA ARG A 426 3.94 16.84 3.87
C ARG A 426 3.01 16.49 2.71
N ALA A 427 3.05 15.25 2.25
CA ALA A 427 2.17 14.76 1.20
C ALA A 427 1.94 13.25 1.30
N GLY A 428 0.81 12.77 0.80
CA GLY A 428 0.56 11.35 0.54
C GLY A 428 0.52 10.41 1.74
N GLU A 429 0.43 10.91 2.97
CA GLU A 429 0.43 10.13 4.21
C GLU A 429 -0.89 9.35 4.39
N GLY A 430 -0.86 8.26 5.20
CA GLY A 430 -2.05 7.50 5.61
C GLY A 430 -2.48 6.40 4.64
N SER A 431 -1.66 6.07 3.64
CA SER A 431 -2.03 5.11 2.60
C SER A 431 -1.47 3.70 2.82
N HIS A 432 -0.39 3.54 3.57
CA HIS A 432 0.28 2.27 3.80
C HIS A 432 0.11 1.81 5.25
N GLN A 433 -1.09 1.34 5.60
CA GLN A 433 -1.42 0.92 6.97
C GLN A 433 -0.85 -0.48 7.25
N LEU A 434 0.23 -0.54 8.04
CA LEU A 434 1.03 -1.73 8.25
C LEU A 434 1.17 -2.08 9.74
N GLY A 435 1.54 -3.33 10.06
CA GLY A 435 2.06 -3.76 11.35
C GLY A 435 1.06 -4.17 12.42
N THR A 436 -0.21 -3.88 12.29
CA THR A 436 -1.23 -4.01 13.35
C THR A 436 -1.60 -5.44 13.76
N CYS A 437 -1.15 -6.42 12.99
CA CYS A 437 -1.27 -7.87 13.26
C CYS A 437 -0.01 -8.57 12.80
N PHE A 438 1.17 -8.00 13.11
CA PHE A 438 2.44 -8.41 12.54
C PHE A 438 2.76 -9.90 12.76
N MET A 439 3.50 -10.46 11.80
CA MET A 439 4.01 -11.82 11.92
C MET A 439 5.27 -11.88 12.80
N GLY A 440 5.36 -12.92 13.61
CA GLY A 440 6.51 -13.18 14.47
C GLY A 440 6.44 -14.60 15.01
N GLU A 441 7.57 -15.16 15.43
CA GLU A 441 7.63 -16.56 15.90
C GLU A 441 6.77 -16.78 17.14
N ARG A 442 6.86 -15.91 18.15
CA ARG A 442 6.11 -15.99 19.42
C ARG A 442 5.56 -14.63 19.87
N ASP A 443 6.16 -13.56 19.41
CA ASP A 443 5.87 -12.18 19.78
C ASP A 443 4.96 -11.45 18.79
N GLY A 444 4.43 -12.17 17.76
CA GLY A 444 3.50 -11.67 16.77
C GLY A 444 2.02 -11.98 17.06
N VAL A 445 1.14 -11.52 16.21
CA VAL A 445 -0.27 -11.93 16.16
C VAL A 445 -0.44 -13.19 15.34
N VAL A 446 0.35 -13.33 14.28
CA VAL A 446 0.41 -14.50 13.39
C VAL A 446 1.81 -15.05 13.29
N ASP A 447 1.92 -16.33 12.95
CA ASP A 447 3.19 -17.00 12.66
C ASP A 447 3.73 -16.69 11.25
N ALA A 448 4.85 -17.33 10.89
CA ALA A 448 5.47 -17.21 9.56
C ALA A 448 4.53 -17.62 8.40
N ASP A 449 3.54 -18.48 8.67
CA ASP A 449 2.55 -18.95 7.71
C ASP A 449 1.26 -18.10 7.74
N LEU A 450 1.33 -16.91 8.38
CA LEU A 450 0.20 -15.97 8.52
C LEU A 450 -0.97 -16.54 9.33
N ARG A 451 -0.79 -17.65 10.03
CA ARG A 451 -1.78 -18.28 10.89
C ARG A 451 -1.75 -17.65 12.27
N HIS A 452 -2.92 -17.36 12.82
CA HIS A 452 -3.07 -16.80 14.16
C HIS A 452 -2.59 -17.78 15.22
N HIS A 453 -1.70 -17.35 16.15
CA HIS A 453 -1.08 -18.22 17.15
C HIS A 453 -2.06 -19.02 18.03
N ARG A 454 -3.26 -18.50 18.27
CA ARG A 454 -4.27 -19.14 19.14
C ARG A 454 -5.33 -19.95 18.40
N PHE A 455 -5.50 -19.76 17.08
CA PHE A 455 -6.59 -20.34 16.30
C PHE A 455 -6.07 -20.97 15.02
N GLU A 456 -6.11 -22.29 14.93
CA GLU A 456 -5.52 -23.06 13.83
C GLU A 456 -6.14 -22.80 12.45
N ASN A 457 -7.39 -22.30 12.41
CA ASN A 457 -8.13 -22.03 11.18
C ASN A 457 -8.35 -20.54 10.89
N LEU A 458 -7.64 -19.66 11.61
CA LEU A 458 -7.68 -18.21 11.41
C LEU A 458 -6.34 -17.73 10.85
N PHE A 459 -6.40 -17.00 9.75
CA PHE A 459 -5.25 -16.40 9.09
C PHE A 459 -5.45 -14.89 8.92
N VAL A 460 -4.35 -14.12 8.93
CA VAL A 460 -4.38 -12.68 8.68
C VAL A 460 -3.33 -12.36 7.62
N VAL A 461 -3.75 -11.75 6.52
CA VAL A 461 -2.89 -11.42 5.39
C VAL A 461 -3.02 -9.96 4.98
N GLY A 462 -1.99 -9.42 4.34
CA GLY A 462 -1.92 -8.04 3.90
C GLY A 462 -0.99 -7.19 4.74
N GLY A 463 -1.07 -5.88 4.61
CA GLY A 463 -0.17 -4.95 5.30
C GLY A 463 -0.17 -5.05 6.82
N SER A 464 -1.28 -5.46 7.42
CA SER A 464 -1.35 -5.66 8.89
C SER A 464 -0.35 -6.69 9.41
N ALA A 465 0.08 -7.65 8.57
CA ALA A 465 0.99 -8.74 8.96
C ALA A 465 2.48 -8.37 8.88
N PHE A 466 2.84 -7.18 8.40
CA PHE A 466 4.23 -6.75 8.28
C PHE A 466 4.87 -6.53 9.66
N PRO A 467 6.02 -7.14 9.99
CA PRO A 467 6.75 -6.86 11.24
C PRO A 467 7.55 -5.56 11.20
N SER A 468 8.11 -5.25 10.03
CA SER A 468 8.86 -4.04 9.68
C SER A 468 8.73 -3.81 8.18
N TYR A 469 9.27 -2.71 7.67
CA TYR A 469 9.37 -2.46 6.23
C TYR A 469 10.40 -1.37 5.97
N SER A 470 10.69 -1.09 4.69
CA SER A 470 11.56 0.00 4.24
C SER A 470 10.76 1.16 3.63
N ALA A 471 11.43 2.04 2.92
CA ALA A 471 10.78 3.11 2.16
C ALA A 471 10.03 2.62 0.88
N HIS A 472 10.04 1.33 0.58
CA HIS A 472 9.44 0.78 -0.64
C HIS A 472 7.92 0.63 -0.50
N HIS A 473 7.18 0.80 -1.60
CA HIS A 473 5.73 0.61 -1.58
C HIS A 473 5.37 -0.85 -1.23
N PRO A 474 4.43 -1.10 -0.30
CA PRO A 474 4.19 -2.45 0.25
C PRO A 474 3.33 -3.35 -0.64
N THR A 475 2.71 -2.82 -1.70
CA THR A 475 1.64 -3.52 -2.42
C THR A 475 2.10 -4.83 -3.04
N LEU A 476 3.27 -4.86 -3.68
CA LEU A 476 3.79 -6.09 -4.28
C LEU A 476 4.05 -7.18 -3.22
N THR A 477 4.60 -6.79 -2.06
CA THR A 477 4.83 -7.69 -0.92
C THR A 477 3.50 -8.21 -0.34
N ILE A 478 2.47 -7.38 -0.25
CA ILE A 478 1.11 -7.82 0.11
C ILE A 478 0.60 -8.89 -0.86
N CYS A 479 0.81 -8.70 -2.16
CA CYS A 479 0.41 -9.68 -3.17
C CYS A 479 1.21 -10.99 -3.05
N ALA A 480 2.53 -10.91 -2.88
CA ALA A 480 3.40 -12.06 -2.71
C ALA A 480 3.03 -12.90 -1.47
N LEU A 481 2.77 -12.24 -0.33
CA LEU A 481 2.29 -12.92 0.89
C LEU A 481 0.94 -13.64 0.67
N ALA A 482 0.02 -13.02 -0.07
CA ALA A 482 -1.27 -13.63 -0.36
C ALA A 482 -1.14 -14.87 -1.26
N LEU A 483 -0.25 -14.83 -2.26
CA LEU A 483 0.04 -15.95 -3.15
C LEU A 483 0.74 -17.09 -2.39
N ARG A 484 1.71 -16.77 -1.50
CA ARG A 484 2.37 -17.74 -0.63
C ARG A 484 1.34 -18.43 0.27
N LEU A 485 0.50 -17.67 0.96
CA LEU A 485 -0.58 -18.24 1.78
C LEU A 485 -1.53 -19.12 0.93
N GLY A 486 -1.87 -18.68 -0.28
CA GLY A 486 -2.71 -19.46 -1.20
C GLY A 486 -2.12 -20.83 -1.52
N ARG A 487 -0.84 -20.89 -1.85
CA ARG A 487 -0.11 -22.15 -2.08
C ARG A 487 -0.15 -23.05 -0.85
N ASP A 488 0.15 -22.49 0.33
CA ASP A 488 0.25 -23.26 1.57
C ASP A 488 -1.13 -23.80 2.01
N LEU A 489 -2.20 -23.02 1.84
CA LEU A 489 -3.56 -23.47 2.11
C LEU A 489 -4.06 -24.53 1.14
N VAL A 490 -3.58 -24.55 -0.09
CA VAL A 490 -3.88 -25.62 -1.07
C VAL A 490 -3.13 -26.90 -0.72
N ALA A 491 -1.85 -26.80 -0.35
CA ALA A 491 -1.03 -27.96 -0.04
C ALA A 491 -1.45 -28.70 1.25
N ASN A 492 -1.98 -27.96 2.23
CA ASN A 492 -2.36 -28.47 3.56
C ASN A 492 -3.88 -28.70 3.71
N SER A 493 -4.59 -28.93 2.63
CA SER A 493 -6.06 -29.09 2.63
C SER A 493 -6.53 -30.50 2.33
#